data_985fe61cc9244c697cd4c9806f6887ba
#
_entry.id   985fe61cc9244c697cd4c9806f6887ba
#
_cell.length_a   1.000
_cell.length_b   1.000
_cell.length_c   1.000
_cell.angle_alpha   90.00
_cell.angle_beta   90.00
_cell.angle_gamma   90.00
#
_symmetry.space_group_name_H-M   'P 1'
#
loop_
_entity.id
_entity.type
_entity.pdbx_description
1 polymer ?
#
loop_
_entity_poly.entity_id
_entity_poly.type
_entity_poly.pdbx_seq_one_letter_code
_entity_poly.pdbx_strand_id
1 'polypeptide(L)'
;MKVLLVNGSPHKAGCTHEALQYVGNELVAEGIGVDEFWIGAKPIGGCMGCYKCAERGECVMSGDKVEEFLAIADEYDGYVFGSPVHYAGITGNMKAFMDRAFFSNQGRVTFAQKPAAVVTSARRAGTTAALEQLEKHIQYSQMFQVGSRYWNMVHGAAADEVAKDEEGVQIMQTLGRNMAYILKCIEAGRAAGVPLPAPIENRVATNFIR
;
A
#
# COMPACT_ATOMS: atom_id res chain seq x y z
N MET A 1 -4.12 -17.39 -1.16
CA MET A 1 -3.49 -16.06 -0.95
C MET A 1 -4.48 -14.96 -1.31
N LYS A 2 -4.40 -13.81 -0.62
CA LYS A 2 -5.25 -12.64 -0.86
C LYS A 2 -4.43 -11.34 -0.85
N VAL A 3 -4.75 -10.40 -1.73
CA VAL A 3 -4.15 -9.07 -1.80
C VAL A 3 -5.20 -8.00 -1.58
N LEU A 4 -4.88 -7.00 -0.77
CA LEU A 4 -5.73 -5.83 -0.53
C LEU A 4 -5.25 -4.65 -1.36
N LEU A 5 -6.12 -4.16 -2.24
CA LEU A 5 -5.91 -2.92 -2.99
C LEU A 5 -6.47 -1.76 -2.16
N VAL A 6 -5.61 -0.83 -1.75
CA VAL A 6 -6.01 0.31 -0.91
C VAL A 6 -6.13 1.56 -1.78
N ASN A 7 -7.35 2.03 -1.96
CA ASN A 7 -7.66 3.18 -2.81
C ASN A 7 -7.72 4.47 -1.98
N GLY A 8 -6.67 5.29 -2.11
CA GLY A 8 -6.51 6.57 -1.43
C GLY A 8 -7.11 7.79 -2.17
N SER A 9 -7.87 7.55 -3.23
CA SER A 9 -8.56 8.61 -3.97
C SER A 9 -9.81 9.09 -3.24
N PRO A 10 -10.12 10.41 -3.24
CA PRO A 10 -11.43 10.89 -2.83
C PRO A 10 -12.56 10.44 -3.76
N HIS A 11 -12.22 10.03 -4.98
CA HIS A 11 -13.16 9.48 -5.97
C HIS A 11 -13.07 7.95 -5.98
N LYS A 12 -14.14 7.28 -5.54
CA LYS A 12 -14.16 5.82 -5.40
C LYS A 12 -13.83 5.08 -6.71
N ALA A 13 -14.34 5.57 -7.83
CA ALA A 13 -14.16 5.00 -9.17
C ALA A 13 -13.42 6.00 -10.09
N GLY A 14 -12.27 6.53 -9.64
CA GLY A 14 -11.41 7.44 -10.41
C GLY A 14 -10.19 6.73 -10.99
N CYS A 15 -9.24 7.50 -11.55
CA CYS A 15 -8.03 6.96 -12.18
C CYS A 15 -7.22 6.03 -11.27
N THR A 16 -7.18 6.30 -9.96
CA THR A 16 -6.50 5.43 -8.98
C THR A 16 -7.16 4.06 -8.88
N HIS A 17 -8.50 4.03 -8.88
CA HIS A 17 -9.27 2.79 -8.92
C HIS A 17 -8.92 1.98 -10.16
N GLU A 18 -8.98 2.59 -11.36
CA GLU A 18 -8.65 1.91 -12.62
C GLU A 18 -7.23 1.34 -12.59
N ALA A 19 -6.24 2.10 -12.10
CA ALA A 19 -4.87 1.60 -11.94
C ALA A 19 -4.81 0.35 -11.05
N LEU A 20 -5.50 0.39 -9.90
CA LEU A 20 -5.58 -0.73 -8.97
C LEU A 20 -6.29 -1.94 -9.59
N GLN A 21 -7.35 -1.72 -10.40
CA GLN A 21 -8.06 -2.79 -11.09
C GLN A 21 -7.18 -3.49 -12.13
N TYR A 22 -6.34 -2.78 -12.88
CA TYR A 22 -5.38 -3.42 -13.79
C TYR A 22 -4.41 -4.34 -13.05
N VAL A 23 -3.92 -3.93 -11.87
CA VAL A 23 -3.08 -4.81 -11.02
C VAL A 23 -3.90 -6.00 -10.51
N GLY A 24 -5.11 -5.74 -10.00
CA GLY A 24 -6.00 -6.75 -9.43
C GLY A 24 -6.41 -7.82 -10.44
N ASN A 25 -6.69 -7.42 -11.68
CA ASN A 25 -7.08 -8.35 -12.74
C ASN A 25 -5.97 -9.37 -13.04
N GLU A 26 -4.71 -8.95 -13.06
CA GLU A 26 -3.58 -9.86 -13.24
C GLU A 26 -3.41 -10.81 -12.04
N LEU A 27 -3.61 -10.31 -10.81
CA LEU A 27 -3.58 -11.15 -9.61
C LEU A 27 -4.68 -12.22 -9.65
N VAL A 28 -5.90 -11.84 -10.04
CA VAL A 28 -7.03 -12.79 -10.19
C VAL A 28 -6.74 -13.81 -11.28
N ALA A 29 -6.20 -13.40 -12.42
CA ALA A 29 -5.79 -14.30 -13.51
C ALA A 29 -4.75 -15.34 -13.05
N GLU A 30 -3.93 -14.98 -12.06
CA GLU A 30 -2.92 -15.85 -11.43
C GLU A 30 -3.46 -16.66 -10.24
N GLY A 31 -4.77 -16.62 -9.97
CA GLY A 31 -5.45 -17.39 -8.93
C GLY A 31 -5.36 -16.80 -7.52
N ILE A 32 -5.05 -15.50 -7.38
CA ILE A 32 -4.94 -14.80 -6.10
C ILE A 32 -6.22 -14.01 -5.86
N GLY A 33 -6.81 -14.14 -4.67
CA GLY A 33 -7.98 -13.36 -4.26
C GLY A 33 -7.63 -11.87 -4.12
N VAL A 34 -8.55 -11.00 -4.52
CA VAL A 34 -8.35 -9.55 -4.49
C VAL A 34 -9.57 -8.87 -3.89
N ASP A 35 -9.36 -8.01 -2.92
CA ASP A 35 -10.37 -7.11 -2.39
C ASP A 35 -9.88 -5.65 -2.51
N GLU A 36 -10.80 -4.70 -2.62
CA GLU A 36 -10.47 -3.27 -2.63
C GLU A 36 -11.00 -2.58 -1.36
N PHE A 37 -10.11 -1.87 -0.68
CA PHE A 37 -10.43 -1.03 0.46
C PHE A 37 -10.34 0.45 0.06
N TRP A 38 -11.48 1.11 -0.07
CA TRP A 38 -11.54 2.54 -0.32
C TRP A 38 -11.54 3.33 0.99
N ILE A 39 -10.55 4.21 1.18
CA ILE A 39 -10.42 5.00 2.42
C ILE A 39 -11.47 6.11 2.57
N GLY A 40 -12.28 6.35 1.52
CA GLY A 40 -13.37 7.32 1.55
C GLY A 40 -12.92 8.75 1.25
N ALA A 41 -13.93 9.63 1.14
CA ALA A 41 -13.73 11.06 0.92
C ALA A 41 -13.84 11.90 2.22
N LYS A 42 -14.25 11.29 3.33
CA LYS A 42 -14.33 12.00 4.62
C LYS A 42 -12.93 12.28 5.14
N PRO A 43 -12.71 13.43 5.82
CA PRO A 43 -11.42 13.74 6.42
C PRO A 43 -10.94 12.66 7.38
N ILE A 44 -9.68 12.25 7.24
CA ILE A 44 -8.98 11.37 8.17
C ILE A 44 -8.03 12.22 9.00
N GLY A 45 -8.14 12.15 10.33
CA GLY A 45 -7.24 12.85 11.22
C GLY A 45 -5.80 12.33 11.12
N GLY A 46 -4.82 13.23 11.05
CA GLY A 46 -3.39 12.88 11.02
C GLY A 46 -2.89 12.29 12.33
N CYS A 47 -1.76 11.59 12.28
CA CYS A 47 -1.09 11.09 13.48
C CYS A 47 -0.64 12.25 14.38
N MET A 48 -1.03 12.21 15.66
CA MET A 48 -0.67 13.24 16.65
C MET A 48 0.69 12.99 17.33
N GLY A 49 1.38 11.90 17.02
CA GLY A 49 2.63 11.54 17.68
C GLY A 49 2.50 11.27 19.19
N CYS A 50 1.34 10.84 19.66
CA CYS A 50 1.07 10.65 21.09
C CYS A 50 1.66 9.36 21.69
N TYR A 51 2.18 8.45 20.86
CA TYR A 51 2.81 7.18 21.19
C TYR A 51 1.94 6.17 21.98
N LYS A 52 0.68 6.48 22.28
CA LYS A 52 -0.21 5.59 23.04
C LYS A 52 -0.48 4.24 22.35
N CYS A 53 -0.32 4.18 21.02
CA CYS A 53 -0.43 2.92 20.28
C CYS A 53 0.67 1.91 20.62
N ALA A 54 1.83 2.35 21.12
CA ALA A 54 2.88 1.44 21.58
C ALA A 54 2.43 0.60 22.79
N GLU A 55 1.60 1.15 23.67
CA GLU A 55 1.03 0.47 24.83
C GLU A 55 -0.25 -0.30 24.50
N ARG A 56 -1.12 0.29 23.67
CA ARG A 56 -2.44 -0.25 23.36
C ARG A 56 -2.46 -1.26 22.22
N GLY A 57 -1.45 -1.26 21.35
CA GLY A 57 -1.45 -2.02 20.10
C GLY A 57 -2.37 -1.46 19.01
N GLU A 58 -3.04 -0.31 19.26
CA GLU A 58 -3.99 0.32 18.35
C GLU A 58 -3.97 1.85 18.45
N CYS A 59 -4.43 2.56 17.42
CA CYS A 59 -4.55 4.01 17.46
C CYS A 59 -5.63 4.45 18.46
N VAL A 60 -5.39 5.55 19.17
CA VAL A 60 -6.39 6.13 20.09
C VAL A 60 -7.55 6.82 19.38
N MET A 61 -7.34 7.22 18.12
CA MET A 61 -8.41 7.74 17.28
C MET A 61 -9.12 6.55 16.61
N SER A 62 -10.40 6.42 16.86
CA SER A 62 -11.26 5.33 16.38
C SER A 62 -12.44 5.85 15.56
N GLY A 63 -13.25 4.94 15.04
CA GLY A 63 -14.46 5.25 14.28
C GLY A 63 -14.20 5.76 12.87
N ASP A 64 -13.05 5.47 12.30
CA ASP A 64 -12.67 5.88 10.96
C ASP A 64 -12.06 4.74 10.12
N LYS A 65 -11.71 5.05 8.89
CA LYS A 65 -11.16 4.08 7.92
C LYS A 65 -9.82 3.47 8.32
N VAL A 66 -9.07 4.06 9.23
CA VAL A 66 -7.82 3.47 9.74
C VAL A 66 -8.13 2.27 10.65
N GLU A 67 -9.09 2.41 11.55
CA GLU A 67 -9.54 1.32 12.42
C GLU A 67 -10.13 0.18 11.60
N GLU A 68 -11.04 0.49 10.65
CA GLU A 68 -11.65 -0.52 9.78
C GLU A 68 -10.58 -1.31 8.99
N PHE A 69 -9.57 -0.62 8.45
CA PHE A 69 -8.46 -1.24 7.72
C PHE A 69 -7.63 -2.17 8.62
N LEU A 70 -7.24 -1.69 9.80
CA LEU A 70 -6.42 -2.47 10.72
C LEU A 70 -7.14 -3.71 11.27
N ALA A 71 -8.47 -3.67 11.34
CA ALA A 71 -9.27 -4.82 11.76
C ALA A 71 -9.20 -5.99 10.77
N ILE A 72 -8.98 -5.73 9.48
CA ILE A 72 -8.91 -6.75 8.43
C ILE A 72 -7.49 -6.99 7.90
N ALA A 73 -6.53 -6.16 8.28
CA ALA A 73 -5.20 -6.17 7.67
C ALA A 73 -4.45 -7.52 7.82
N ASP A 74 -4.69 -8.26 8.89
CA ASP A 74 -4.04 -9.57 9.09
C ASP A 74 -4.52 -10.66 8.12
N GLU A 75 -5.68 -10.48 7.46
CA GLU A 75 -6.28 -11.44 6.55
C GLU A 75 -5.60 -11.49 5.16
N TYR A 76 -4.71 -10.54 4.87
CA TYR A 76 -4.11 -10.39 3.55
C TYR A 76 -2.62 -10.74 3.54
N ASP A 77 -2.21 -11.39 2.45
CA ASP A 77 -0.83 -11.80 2.20
C ASP A 77 0.00 -10.72 1.49
N GLY A 78 -0.64 -9.71 0.93
CA GLY A 78 0.01 -8.60 0.23
C GLY A 78 -0.88 -7.38 0.07
N TYR A 79 -0.28 -6.24 -0.32
CA TYR A 79 -0.97 -4.95 -0.42
C TYR A 79 -0.53 -4.13 -1.63
N VAL A 80 -1.49 -3.39 -2.23
CA VAL A 80 -1.18 -2.35 -3.21
C VAL A 80 -1.82 -1.04 -2.76
N PHE A 81 -0.99 -0.04 -2.44
CA PHE A 81 -1.45 1.26 -1.96
C PHE A 81 -1.48 2.25 -3.12
N GLY A 82 -2.67 2.76 -3.45
CA GLY A 82 -2.89 3.70 -4.54
C GLY A 82 -3.27 5.11 -4.07
N SER A 83 -2.70 6.15 -4.69
CA SER A 83 -3.08 7.53 -4.45
C SER A 83 -3.06 8.36 -5.73
N PRO A 84 -4.03 9.27 -5.94
CA PRO A 84 -3.85 10.30 -6.96
C PRO A 84 -2.85 11.33 -6.49
N VAL A 85 -2.28 12.07 -7.45
CA VAL A 85 -1.34 13.16 -7.17
C VAL A 85 -2.09 14.45 -6.84
N HIS A 86 -1.83 15.01 -5.67
CA HIS A 86 -2.24 16.34 -5.24
C HIS A 86 -1.00 17.18 -4.89
N TYR A 87 -0.77 18.29 -5.61
CA TYR A 87 0.40 19.18 -5.38
C TYR A 87 1.74 18.42 -5.33
N ALA A 88 1.97 17.55 -6.32
CA ALA A 88 3.16 16.69 -6.42
C ALA A 88 3.41 15.77 -5.21
N GLY A 89 2.35 15.40 -4.48
CA GLY A 89 2.37 14.46 -3.36
C GLY A 89 1.13 13.59 -3.38
N ILE A 90 1.01 12.71 -2.41
CA ILE A 90 -0.21 11.92 -2.19
C ILE A 90 -1.33 12.78 -1.60
N THR A 91 -2.58 12.31 -1.63
CA THR A 91 -3.67 13.03 -0.98
C THR A 91 -3.44 13.19 0.52
N GLY A 92 -3.90 14.27 1.12
CA GLY A 92 -3.81 14.49 2.57
C GLY A 92 -4.46 13.37 3.38
N ASN A 93 -5.60 12.84 2.91
CA ASN A 93 -6.25 11.69 3.52
C ASN A 93 -5.39 10.43 3.44
N MET A 94 -4.77 10.16 2.29
CA MET A 94 -3.88 8.99 2.14
C MET A 94 -2.66 9.12 3.04
N LYS A 95 -2.08 10.32 3.16
CA LYS A 95 -0.96 10.56 4.07
C LYS A 95 -1.36 10.31 5.52
N ALA A 96 -2.48 10.88 5.97
CA ALA A 96 -2.98 10.68 7.32
C ALA A 96 -3.32 9.22 7.61
N PHE A 97 -3.93 8.53 6.64
CA PHE A 97 -4.23 7.11 6.71
C PHE A 97 -2.96 6.26 6.86
N MET A 98 -1.98 6.43 5.97
CA MET A 98 -0.72 5.68 5.99
C MET A 98 0.06 5.91 7.28
N ASP A 99 0.21 7.18 7.70
CA ASP A 99 0.94 7.50 8.93
C ASP A 99 0.32 6.81 10.15
N ARG A 100 -1.00 6.83 10.27
CA ARG A 100 -1.67 6.20 11.43
C ARG A 100 -1.68 4.69 11.34
N ALA A 101 -2.02 4.12 10.18
CA ALA A 101 -2.08 2.68 10.01
C ALA A 101 -0.72 2.03 10.28
N PHE A 102 0.34 2.57 9.69
CA PHE A 102 1.67 2.01 9.82
C PHE A 102 2.30 2.28 11.18
N PHE A 103 2.13 3.48 11.74
CA PHE A 103 2.69 3.80 13.05
C PHE A 103 2.04 3.01 14.18
N SER A 104 0.71 2.86 14.17
CA SER A 104 0.02 2.10 15.20
C SER A 104 0.24 0.57 15.11
N ASN A 105 0.67 0.09 13.95
CA ASN A 105 0.91 -1.34 13.72
C ASN A 105 2.34 -1.80 14.04
N GLN A 106 3.25 -0.90 14.40
CA GLN A 106 4.67 -1.25 14.64
C GLN A 106 4.86 -2.36 15.67
N GLY A 107 4.03 -2.43 16.69
CA GLY A 107 4.08 -3.49 17.70
C GLY A 107 3.48 -4.82 17.26
N ARG A 108 2.54 -4.79 16.30
CA ARG A 108 1.86 -5.99 15.79
C ARG A 108 2.59 -6.67 14.63
N VAL A 109 3.49 -5.94 13.96
CA VAL A 109 4.26 -6.39 12.78
C VAL A 109 3.43 -7.03 11.65
N THR A 110 2.15 -6.69 11.55
CA THR A 110 1.20 -7.23 10.55
C THR A 110 1.72 -7.14 9.12
N PHE A 111 2.45 -6.08 8.80
CA PHE A 111 2.92 -5.80 7.45
C PHE A 111 4.28 -6.43 7.12
N ALA A 112 5.07 -6.77 8.14
CA ALA A 112 6.44 -7.25 7.92
C ALA A 112 6.48 -8.48 7.02
N GLN A 113 7.41 -8.47 6.05
CA GLN A 113 7.71 -9.59 5.15
C GLN A 113 6.55 -9.97 4.20
N LYS A 114 5.53 -9.12 4.09
CA LYS A 114 4.49 -9.24 3.07
C LYS A 114 4.88 -8.45 1.82
N PRO A 115 4.62 -8.96 0.60
CA PRO A 115 4.78 -8.19 -0.63
C PRO A 115 3.87 -6.96 -0.62
N ALA A 116 4.42 -5.82 -1.03
CA ALA A 116 3.64 -4.60 -1.18
C ALA A 116 4.12 -3.79 -2.38
N ALA A 117 3.19 -3.06 -2.97
CA ALA A 117 3.47 -2.12 -4.03
C ALA A 117 2.75 -0.80 -3.80
N VAL A 118 3.21 0.23 -4.48
CA VAL A 118 2.56 1.54 -4.52
C VAL A 118 2.25 1.93 -5.95
N VAL A 119 1.13 2.60 -6.17
CA VAL A 119 0.75 3.12 -7.48
C VAL A 119 0.24 4.55 -7.35
N THR A 120 0.49 5.37 -8.37
CA THR A 120 -0.04 6.73 -8.43
C THR A 120 -0.76 6.99 -9.73
N SER A 121 -1.74 7.88 -9.69
CA SER A 121 -2.42 8.39 -10.88
C SER A 121 -2.32 9.91 -10.93
N ALA A 122 -2.09 10.47 -12.10
CA ALA A 122 -2.04 11.91 -12.30
C ALA A 122 -2.51 12.29 -13.70
N ARG A 123 -3.02 13.50 -13.82
CA ARG A 123 -3.25 14.08 -15.15
C ARG A 123 -1.95 14.40 -15.88
N ARG A 124 -0.87 14.77 -15.16
CA ARG A 124 0.39 15.20 -15.78
C ARG A 124 1.63 14.87 -14.95
N ALA A 125 1.98 15.68 -13.96
CA ALA A 125 3.25 15.63 -13.25
C ALA A 125 3.09 15.36 -11.75
N GLY A 126 4.20 15.01 -11.07
CA GLY A 126 4.26 14.82 -9.61
C GLY A 126 4.13 13.38 -9.15
N THR A 127 4.03 12.43 -10.07
CA THR A 127 3.86 10.99 -9.77
C THR A 127 5.05 10.42 -9.01
N THR A 128 6.28 10.71 -9.40
CA THR A 128 7.49 10.21 -8.73
C THR A 128 7.59 10.67 -7.28
N ALA A 129 7.34 11.95 -7.01
CA ALA A 129 7.34 12.50 -5.66
C ALA A 129 6.22 11.90 -4.79
N ALA A 130 5.07 11.58 -5.38
CA ALA A 130 3.98 10.91 -4.66
C ALA A 130 4.31 9.43 -4.39
N LEU A 131 4.93 8.71 -5.34
CA LEU A 131 5.41 7.33 -5.13
C LEU A 131 6.38 7.25 -3.96
N GLU A 132 7.39 8.13 -3.93
CA GLU A 132 8.37 8.18 -2.83
C GLU A 132 7.72 8.32 -1.45
N GLN A 133 6.65 9.09 -1.33
CA GLN A 133 5.95 9.26 -0.05
C GLN A 133 5.28 7.96 0.41
N LEU A 134 4.69 7.18 -0.49
CA LEU A 134 4.09 5.88 -0.17
C LEU A 134 5.17 4.83 0.14
N GLU A 135 6.24 4.78 -0.64
CA GLU A 135 7.31 3.78 -0.51
C GLU A 135 8.00 3.83 0.85
N LYS A 136 8.11 5.00 1.49
CA LYS A 136 8.72 5.14 2.83
C LYS A 136 7.99 4.30 3.89
N HIS A 137 6.66 4.20 3.81
CA HIS A 137 5.88 3.38 4.73
C HIS A 137 6.15 1.88 4.53
N ILE A 138 6.22 1.43 3.27
CA ILE A 138 6.53 0.04 2.92
C ILE A 138 7.93 -0.34 3.41
N GLN A 139 8.94 0.47 3.10
CA GLN A 139 10.32 0.23 3.48
C GLN A 139 10.49 0.19 5.00
N TYR A 140 9.90 1.16 5.71
CA TYR A 140 10.00 1.23 7.16
C TYR A 140 9.36 0.02 7.87
N SER A 141 8.34 -0.57 7.26
CA SER A 141 7.58 -1.71 7.81
C SER A 141 8.12 -3.07 7.40
N GLN A 142 9.34 -3.14 6.84
CA GLN A 142 10.02 -4.37 6.43
C GLN A 142 9.22 -5.19 5.40
N MET A 143 8.44 -4.52 4.55
CA MET A 143 7.70 -5.18 3.48
C MET A 143 8.61 -5.44 2.27
N PHE A 144 8.29 -6.46 1.49
CA PHE A 144 8.96 -6.71 0.20
C PHE A 144 8.35 -5.82 -0.86
N GLN A 145 9.06 -4.74 -1.23
CA GLN A 145 8.60 -3.82 -2.25
C GLN A 145 8.65 -4.48 -3.63
N VAL A 146 7.50 -4.54 -4.30
CA VAL A 146 7.35 -5.11 -5.63
C VAL A 146 7.35 -3.98 -6.66
N GLY A 147 8.23 -4.10 -7.64
CA GLY A 147 8.30 -3.21 -8.80
C GLY A 147 7.68 -3.82 -10.05
N SER A 148 7.47 -2.97 -11.06
CA SER A 148 7.12 -3.37 -12.41
C SER A 148 8.34 -3.26 -13.34
N ARG A 149 8.14 -2.72 -14.55
CA ARG A 149 9.21 -2.39 -15.49
C ARG A 149 9.61 -0.91 -15.50
N TYR A 150 8.84 -0.07 -14.81
CA TYR A 150 9.01 1.39 -14.69
C TYR A 150 8.44 1.86 -13.35
N TRP A 151 8.37 3.16 -13.08
CA TRP A 151 7.67 3.67 -11.92
C TRP A 151 6.17 3.40 -12.03
N ASN A 152 5.55 2.95 -10.97
CA ASN A 152 4.17 2.46 -10.97
C ASN A 152 3.16 3.62 -11.03
N MET A 153 2.95 4.16 -12.21
CA MET A 153 2.04 5.29 -12.43
C MET A 153 1.16 5.09 -13.65
N VAL A 154 0.02 5.77 -13.64
CA VAL A 154 -0.86 5.93 -14.80
C VAL A 154 -1.22 7.40 -14.98
N HIS A 155 -1.57 7.79 -16.21
CA HIS A 155 -2.02 9.13 -16.54
C HIS A 155 -3.45 9.15 -17.05
N GLY A 156 -4.21 10.17 -16.65
CA GLY A 156 -5.58 10.43 -17.04
C GLY A 156 -6.18 11.53 -16.18
N ALA A 157 -7.07 12.33 -16.75
CA ALA A 157 -7.88 13.31 -16.03
C ALA A 157 -9.20 12.69 -15.53
N ALA A 158 -9.68 11.64 -16.20
CA ALA A 158 -10.86 10.87 -15.85
C ALA A 158 -10.57 9.37 -15.94
N ALA A 159 -11.41 8.54 -15.29
CA ALA A 159 -11.18 7.10 -15.17
C ALA A 159 -11.06 6.41 -16.54
N ASP A 160 -11.93 6.78 -17.50
CA ASP A 160 -11.95 6.24 -18.85
C ASP A 160 -10.72 6.64 -19.69
N GLU A 161 -9.96 7.64 -19.27
CA GLU A 161 -8.73 8.03 -19.94
C GLU A 161 -7.53 7.16 -19.58
N VAL A 162 -7.58 6.46 -18.44
CA VAL A 162 -6.46 5.58 -18.01
C VAL A 162 -6.18 4.50 -19.05
N ALA A 163 -7.22 3.96 -19.69
CA ALA A 163 -7.06 2.97 -20.75
C ALA A 163 -6.31 3.50 -21.98
N LYS A 164 -6.21 4.82 -22.17
CA LYS A 164 -5.47 5.46 -23.27
C LYS A 164 -3.96 5.61 -22.95
N ASP A 165 -3.60 5.49 -21.68
CA ASP A 165 -2.19 5.41 -21.23
C ASP A 165 -1.73 3.94 -21.33
N GLU A 166 -1.48 3.50 -22.56
CA GLU A 166 -1.11 2.10 -22.84
C GLU A 166 0.15 1.68 -22.07
N GLU A 167 1.11 2.58 -21.88
CA GLU A 167 2.31 2.30 -21.12
C GLU A 167 1.97 2.13 -19.63
N GLY A 168 1.19 3.03 -19.05
CA GLY A 168 0.75 2.93 -17.66
C GLY A 168 -0.05 1.65 -17.39
N VAL A 169 -0.95 1.28 -18.29
CA VAL A 169 -1.70 0.01 -18.21
C VAL A 169 -0.73 -1.18 -18.21
N GLN A 170 0.23 -1.21 -19.12
CA GLN A 170 1.23 -2.28 -19.20
C GLN A 170 2.11 -2.35 -17.94
N ILE A 171 2.43 -1.21 -17.34
CA ILE A 171 3.15 -1.12 -16.06
C ILE A 171 2.32 -1.76 -14.93
N MET A 172 1.02 -1.44 -14.82
CA MET A 172 0.12 -2.02 -13.81
C MET A 172 -0.03 -3.53 -13.98
N GLN A 173 -0.19 -4.00 -15.21
CA GLN A 173 -0.27 -5.44 -15.51
C GLN A 173 1.04 -6.15 -15.13
N THR A 174 2.18 -5.57 -15.47
CA THR A 174 3.49 -6.14 -15.08
C THR A 174 3.64 -6.20 -13.57
N LEU A 175 3.19 -5.16 -12.86
CA LEU A 175 3.20 -5.13 -11.40
C LEU A 175 2.36 -6.27 -10.79
N GLY A 176 1.15 -6.50 -11.31
CA GLY A 176 0.28 -7.57 -10.86
C GLY A 176 0.93 -8.95 -11.02
N ARG A 177 1.52 -9.22 -12.19
CA ARG A 177 2.25 -10.48 -12.46
C ARG A 177 3.46 -10.67 -11.55
N ASN A 178 4.26 -9.62 -11.35
CA ASN A 178 5.43 -9.68 -10.47
C ASN A 178 5.00 -9.96 -9.02
N MET A 179 3.95 -9.31 -8.54
CA MET A 179 3.41 -9.54 -7.20
C MET A 179 2.89 -10.97 -7.05
N ALA A 180 2.15 -11.48 -8.04
CA ALA A 180 1.68 -12.86 -8.05
C ALA A 180 2.84 -13.87 -7.97
N TYR A 181 3.90 -13.63 -8.74
CA TYR A 181 5.10 -14.47 -8.72
C TYR A 181 5.75 -14.49 -7.34
N ILE A 182 5.97 -13.33 -6.72
CA ILE A 182 6.59 -13.24 -5.39
C ILE A 182 5.72 -13.92 -4.32
N LEU A 183 4.40 -13.73 -4.36
CA LEU A 183 3.48 -14.40 -3.43
C LEU A 183 3.57 -15.93 -3.55
N LYS A 184 3.58 -16.44 -4.78
CA LYS A 184 3.74 -17.89 -5.04
C LYS A 184 5.10 -18.43 -4.58
N CYS A 185 6.18 -17.64 -4.76
CA CYS A 185 7.52 -18.02 -4.27
C CYS A 185 7.54 -18.09 -2.73
N ILE A 186 6.92 -17.12 -2.04
CA ILE A 186 6.83 -17.11 -0.58
C ILE A 186 6.04 -18.33 -0.09
N GLU A 187 4.92 -18.63 -0.72
CA GLU A 187 4.10 -19.80 -0.37
C GLU A 187 4.85 -21.11 -0.60
N ALA A 188 5.51 -21.27 -1.76
CA ALA A 188 6.33 -22.44 -2.07
C ALA A 188 7.51 -22.58 -1.10
N GLY A 189 8.18 -21.48 -0.76
CA GLY A 189 9.25 -21.45 0.24
C GLY A 189 8.75 -21.89 1.61
N ARG A 190 7.61 -21.37 2.05
CA ARG A 190 6.98 -21.78 3.31
C ARG A 190 6.63 -23.28 3.33
N ALA A 191 6.05 -23.79 2.25
CA ALA A 191 5.73 -25.20 2.09
C ALA A 191 6.99 -26.09 2.08
N ALA A 192 8.12 -25.59 1.57
CA ALA A 192 9.42 -26.25 1.58
C ALA A 192 10.19 -26.09 2.92
N GLY A 193 9.61 -25.44 3.92
CA GLY A 193 10.24 -25.26 5.23
C GLY A 193 11.26 -24.11 5.30
N VAL A 194 11.29 -23.20 4.32
CA VAL A 194 12.13 -22.00 4.38
C VAL A 194 11.55 -21.06 5.44
N PRO A 195 12.29 -20.75 6.53
CA PRO A 195 11.79 -19.87 7.57
C PRO A 195 11.71 -18.41 7.08
N LEU A 196 10.72 -17.68 7.56
CA LEU A 196 10.73 -16.21 7.42
C LEU A 196 11.91 -15.63 8.21
N PRO A 197 12.48 -14.47 7.78
CA PRO A 197 13.49 -13.79 8.56
C PRO A 197 13.02 -13.56 10.00
N ALA A 198 13.87 -13.86 10.97
CA ALA A 198 13.53 -13.63 12.37
C ALA A 198 13.32 -12.13 12.62
N PRO A 199 12.31 -11.73 13.41
CA PRO A 199 12.13 -10.34 13.78
C PRO A 199 13.32 -9.86 14.63
N ILE A 200 13.68 -8.59 14.48
CA ILE A 200 14.73 -7.97 15.29
C ILE A 200 14.15 -7.72 16.70
N GLU A 201 14.57 -8.51 17.67
CA GLU A 201 14.09 -8.43 19.05
C GLU A 201 14.50 -7.13 19.75
N ASN A 202 15.73 -6.68 19.53
CA ASN A 202 16.29 -5.48 20.16
C ASN A 202 16.54 -4.41 19.10
N ARG A 203 15.58 -3.51 18.91
CA ARG A 203 15.77 -2.36 18.01
C ARG A 203 16.77 -1.38 18.58
N VAL A 204 17.85 -1.15 17.86
CA VAL A 204 18.79 -0.06 18.17
C VAL A 204 18.22 1.22 17.57
N ALA A 205 17.94 2.19 18.42
CA ALA A 205 17.49 3.52 18.00
C ALA A 205 18.64 4.52 18.12
N THR A 206 18.92 5.24 17.03
CA THR A 206 19.89 6.32 17.04
C THR A 206 19.24 7.62 17.50
N ASN A 207 19.83 8.25 18.51
CA ASN A 207 19.50 9.60 18.91
C ASN A 207 20.73 10.49 18.75
N PHE A 208 20.67 11.48 17.85
CA PHE A 208 21.78 12.40 17.59
C PHE A 208 21.89 13.56 18.58
N ILE A 209 20.92 13.71 19.47
CA ILE A 209 20.95 14.70 20.57
C ILE A 209 21.66 14.06 21.74
N ARG A 210 22.86 14.57 22.08
CA ARG A 210 23.70 14.12 23.20
C ARG A 210 23.93 15.26 24.17
#